data_df718384e003d6bfdb125780a13a50e7
#
_entry.id   df718384e003d6bfdb125780a13a50e7
#
_cell.length_a   1.000
_cell.length_b   1.000
_cell.length_c   1.000
_cell.angle_alpha   90.00
_cell.angle_beta   90.00
_cell.angle_gamma   90.00
#
_symmetry.space_group_name_H-M   'P 1'
#
loop_
_entity.id
_entity.type
_entity.pdbx_description
1 polymer ?
#
loop_
_entity_poly.entity_id
_entity_poly.type
_entity_poly.pdbx_seq_one_letter_code
_entity_poly.pdbx_strand_id
1 'polypeptide(L)'
;MKFLERDFTGYGKNPPNPNWPRKSRLAVNFVINVEEGSEYSPLLGDLKSESGLSEVPGGRHKQNQRDLAIESIYEYGSRVGFWRITKLLDYYKLPNTFFVCALTLLQNKEICEHIKNSSNDICCHGYRWEEHYRLNKNTEKKQIKKAYDLILKLTNKKAKGWYCRYAPSENTRKLLIQNGNFLYDSDSYNDDLPHWVETGEKKHLVIPYSLDTN
;
A
#
# COMPACT_ATOMS: atom_id res chain seq x y z
N MET A 1 21.31 28.78 8.72
CA MET A 1 20.08 28.31 8.07
C MET A 1 20.18 26.79 8.01
N LYS A 2 19.35 26.04 8.73
CA LYS A 2 19.23 24.60 8.50
C LYS A 2 18.49 24.43 7.18
N PHE A 3 19.18 23.99 6.13
CA PHE A 3 18.53 23.59 4.91
C PHE A 3 17.63 22.39 5.22
N LEU A 4 16.41 22.41 4.71
CA LEU A 4 15.51 21.27 4.80
C LEU A 4 16.18 20.07 4.12
N GLU A 5 16.11 18.91 4.75
CA GLU A 5 16.60 17.63 4.20
C GLU A 5 15.67 17.15 3.07
N ARG A 6 15.55 17.98 2.02
CA ARG A 6 14.72 17.67 0.84
C ARG A 6 15.57 17.89 -0.40
N ASP A 7 15.55 16.94 -1.31
CA ASP A 7 16.18 17.05 -2.61
C ASP A 7 15.19 17.66 -3.61
N PHE A 8 15.51 18.84 -4.12
CA PHE A 8 14.78 19.51 -5.19
C PHE A 8 15.55 19.52 -6.51
N THR A 9 16.71 18.88 -6.56
CA THR A 9 17.61 18.88 -7.72
C THR A 9 17.40 17.61 -8.56
N GLY A 10 17.27 16.47 -7.91
CA GLY A 10 17.11 15.15 -8.56
C GLY A 10 18.17 14.93 -9.63
N TYR A 11 17.77 14.49 -10.80
CA TYR A 11 18.66 14.23 -11.95
C TYR A 11 18.88 15.47 -12.83
N GLY A 12 18.22 16.57 -12.55
CA GLY A 12 18.23 17.76 -13.39
C GLY A 12 17.73 17.48 -14.82
N LYS A 13 18.48 17.94 -15.82
CA LYS A 13 18.11 17.78 -17.25
C LYS A 13 18.43 16.40 -17.81
N ASN A 14 19.19 15.59 -17.10
CA ASN A 14 19.74 14.34 -17.62
C ASN A 14 19.32 13.16 -16.74
N PRO A 15 18.10 12.65 -16.87
CA PRO A 15 17.66 11.49 -16.11
C PRO A 15 18.52 10.25 -16.46
N PRO A 16 18.88 9.43 -15.49
CA PRO A 16 19.65 8.22 -15.73
C PRO A 16 18.88 7.22 -16.58
N ASN A 17 19.62 6.45 -17.38
CA ASN A 17 19.02 5.30 -18.02
C ASN A 17 18.84 4.17 -16.97
N PRO A 18 17.63 3.73 -16.65
CA PRO A 18 17.40 2.69 -15.64
C PRO A 18 17.85 1.31 -16.08
N ASN A 19 18.24 1.13 -17.34
CA ASN A 19 18.65 -0.15 -17.91
C ASN A 19 17.65 -1.29 -17.63
N TRP A 20 16.39 -1.04 -17.91
CA TRP A 20 15.34 -2.04 -17.71
C TRP A 20 15.71 -3.39 -18.33
N PRO A 21 15.33 -4.53 -17.70
CA PRO A 21 15.57 -5.86 -18.26
C PRO A 21 15.12 -5.98 -19.71
N ARG A 22 15.83 -6.79 -20.51
CA ARG A 22 15.56 -7.02 -21.93
C ARG A 22 15.69 -5.76 -22.81
N LYS A 23 16.42 -4.73 -22.36
CA LYS A 23 16.54 -3.42 -23.03
C LYS A 23 15.18 -2.74 -23.25
N SER A 24 14.23 -3.02 -22.37
CA SER A 24 12.90 -2.40 -22.41
C SER A 24 13.01 -0.89 -22.17
N ARG A 25 12.12 -0.14 -22.82
CA ARG A 25 12.05 1.33 -22.65
C ARG A 25 11.18 1.73 -21.46
N LEU A 26 10.32 0.83 -21.00
CA LEU A 26 9.34 1.06 -19.95
C LEU A 26 9.21 -0.20 -19.09
N ALA A 27 9.04 -0.02 -17.79
CA ALA A 27 8.56 -1.04 -16.87
C ALA A 27 7.13 -0.67 -16.44
N VAL A 28 6.21 -1.62 -16.55
CA VAL A 28 4.82 -1.45 -16.10
C VAL A 28 4.56 -2.43 -14.98
N ASN A 29 4.04 -1.94 -13.87
CA ASN A 29 3.56 -2.75 -12.76
C ASN A 29 2.07 -2.49 -12.55
N PHE A 30 1.27 -3.54 -12.64
CA PHE A 30 -0.14 -3.46 -12.26
C PHE A 30 -0.26 -3.66 -10.76
N VAL A 31 -0.80 -2.66 -10.08
CA VAL A 31 -1.06 -2.69 -8.64
C VAL A 31 -2.55 -2.91 -8.43
N ILE A 32 -2.89 -3.86 -7.56
CA ILE A 32 -4.26 -4.06 -7.11
C ILE A 32 -4.30 -3.78 -5.61
N ASN A 33 -4.94 -2.69 -5.24
CA ASN A 33 -5.21 -2.39 -3.84
C ASN A 33 -6.28 -3.33 -3.31
N VAL A 34 -6.04 -3.92 -2.14
CA VAL A 34 -6.92 -4.85 -1.45
C VAL A 34 -7.11 -4.33 -0.03
N GLU A 35 -8.05 -3.41 0.13
CA GLU A 35 -8.22 -2.57 1.32
C GLU A 35 -9.62 -2.71 1.95
N GLU A 36 -10.56 -3.27 1.21
CA GLU A 36 -11.97 -3.31 1.57
C GLU A 36 -12.21 -4.04 2.89
N GLY A 37 -12.98 -3.40 3.76
CA GLY A 37 -13.21 -3.84 5.13
C GLY A 37 -12.12 -3.43 6.12
N SER A 38 -11.08 -2.70 5.66
CA SER A 38 -10.01 -2.17 6.51
C SER A 38 -10.09 -0.66 6.71
N GLU A 39 -10.98 0.02 6.01
CA GLU A 39 -11.27 1.44 6.12
C GLU A 39 -11.83 1.82 7.49
N TYR A 40 -11.91 3.13 7.78
CA TYR A 40 -12.55 3.59 9.00
C TYR A 40 -14.03 3.24 9.00
N SER A 41 -14.46 2.56 10.07
CA SER A 41 -15.86 2.17 10.27
C SER A 41 -16.20 2.07 11.75
N PRO A 42 -17.38 2.56 12.18
CA PRO A 42 -17.90 2.32 13.52
C PRO A 42 -18.00 0.84 13.88
N LEU A 43 -18.15 -0.05 12.90
CA LEU A 43 -18.12 -1.51 13.10
C LEU A 43 -16.75 -2.04 13.57
N LEU A 44 -15.69 -1.29 13.29
CA LEU A 44 -14.32 -1.58 13.73
C LEU A 44 -13.93 -0.79 15.00
N GLY A 45 -14.88 -0.05 15.58
CA GLY A 45 -14.67 0.76 16.78
C GLY A 45 -14.17 2.17 16.49
N ASP A 46 -14.19 2.63 15.24
CA ASP A 46 -13.82 3.99 14.88
C ASP A 46 -14.95 4.97 15.18
N LEU A 47 -14.60 6.22 15.49
CA LEU A 47 -15.58 7.28 15.74
C LEU A 47 -16.24 7.82 14.47
N LYS A 48 -15.81 7.37 13.30
CA LYS A 48 -16.29 7.85 12.00
C LYS A 48 -16.30 6.72 10.96
N SER A 49 -17.15 6.85 9.96
CA SER A 49 -17.01 6.11 8.71
C SER A 49 -15.93 6.75 7.84
N GLU A 50 -15.37 5.99 6.92
CA GLU A 50 -14.51 6.50 5.87
C GLU A 50 -15.25 7.57 5.04
N SER A 51 -14.53 8.60 4.61
CA SER A 51 -15.09 9.68 3.80
C SER A 51 -14.14 10.18 2.71
N GLY A 52 -12.92 9.64 2.70
CA GLY A 52 -11.90 9.98 1.72
C GLY A 52 -11.87 9.02 0.54
N LEU A 53 -11.46 9.53 -0.62
CA LEU A 53 -11.13 8.71 -1.80
C LEU A 53 -12.29 7.81 -2.26
N SER A 54 -13.49 8.36 -2.24
CA SER A 54 -14.69 7.70 -2.78
C SER A 54 -15.35 8.60 -3.82
N GLU A 55 -16.10 8.01 -4.74
CA GLU A 55 -16.88 8.73 -5.74
C GLU A 55 -18.13 9.41 -5.16
N VAL A 56 -18.49 9.09 -3.93
CA VAL A 56 -19.60 9.75 -3.24
C VAL A 56 -19.10 11.04 -2.60
N PRO A 57 -19.58 12.21 -3.05
CA PRO A 57 -19.14 13.48 -2.52
C PRO A 57 -19.58 13.64 -1.06
N GLY A 58 -18.59 13.81 -0.19
CA GLY A 58 -18.72 14.37 1.15
C GLY A 58 -19.54 13.54 2.13
N GLY A 59 -18.93 12.57 2.78
CA GLY A 59 -19.52 11.96 3.97
C GLY A 59 -19.82 13.01 5.05
N ARG A 60 -21.10 13.33 5.26
CA ARG A 60 -21.57 14.27 6.28
C ARG A 60 -22.20 13.53 7.46
N HIS A 61 -21.66 12.34 7.78
CA HIS A 61 -22.21 11.56 8.86
C HIS A 61 -21.74 12.07 10.22
N LYS A 62 -22.64 12.00 11.19
CA LYS A 62 -22.31 12.31 12.57
C LYS A 62 -21.32 11.30 13.13
N GLN A 63 -20.64 11.68 14.19
CA GLN A 63 -19.76 10.77 14.92
C GLN A 63 -20.52 9.47 15.30
N ASN A 64 -19.87 8.35 15.19
CA ASN A 64 -20.42 7.01 15.43
C ASN A 64 -21.58 6.58 14.51
N GLN A 65 -21.80 7.27 13.40
CA GLN A 65 -22.76 6.84 12.40
C GLN A 65 -22.05 6.12 11.25
N ARG A 66 -22.67 5.04 10.80
CA ARG A 66 -22.25 4.33 9.59
C ARG A 66 -22.69 5.10 8.35
N ASP A 67 -21.81 5.13 7.35
CA ASP A 67 -22.13 5.57 6.00
C ASP A 67 -22.36 4.36 5.10
N LEU A 68 -23.63 3.98 4.91
CA LEU A 68 -24.00 2.78 4.16
C LEU A 68 -23.67 2.93 2.66
N ALA A 69 -23.62 4.16 2.12
CA ALA A 69 -23.22 4.38 0.73
C ALA A 69 -21.73 4.07 0.55
N ILE A 70 -20.89 4.62 1.43
CA ILE A 70 -19.43 4.35 1.42
C ILE A 70 -19.17 2.85 1.66
N GLU A 71 -19.80 2.25 2.67
CA GLU A 71 -19.64 0.81 2.93
C GLU A 71 -19.97 -0.04 1.68
N SER A 72 -21.05 0.33 0.96
CA SER A 72 -21.45 -0.39 -0.26
C SER A 72 -20.44 -0.25 -1.41
N ILE A 73 -19.74 0.89 -1.51
CA ILE A 73 -18.66 1.09 -2.48
C ILE A 73 -17.50 0.14 -2.18
N TYR A 74 -17.05 0.08 -0.94
CA TYR A 74 -16.00 -0.86 -0.52
C TYR A 74 -16.44 -2.30 -0.74
N GLU A 75 -17.69 -2.65 -0.39
CA GLU A 75 -18.22 -3.98 -0.68
C GLU A 75 -18.18 -4.33 -2.17
N TYR A 76 -18.46 -3.38 -3.06
CA TYR A 76 -18.36 -3.62 -4.50
C TYR A 76 -16.94 -4.01 -4.91
N GLY A 77 -15.91 -3.35 -4.38
CA GLY A 77 -14.50 -3.67 -4.65
C GLY A 77 -14.21 -5.14 -4.40
N SER A 78 -14.51 -5.62 -3.19
CA SER A 78 -14.22 -7.00 -2.80
C SER A 78 -15.17 -8.05 -3.41
N ARG A 79 -16.44 -7.70 -3.65
CA ARG A 79 -17.45 -8.64 -4.18
C ARG A 79 -17.38 -8.80 -5.69
N VAL A 80 -16.99 -7.74 -6.42
CA VAL A 80 -17.06 -7.69 -7.88
C VAL A 80 -15.75 -7.20 -8.51
N GLY A 81 -15.22 -6.04 -8.07
CA GLY A 81 -14.10 -5.35 -8.70
C GLY A 81 -12.84 -6.20 -8.74
N PHE A 82 -12.44 -6.75 -7.59
CA PHE A 82 -11.29 -7.63 -7.45
C PHE A 82 -11.32 -8.78 -8.47
N TRP A 83 -12.43 -9.49 -8.57
CA TRP A 83 -12.58 -10.65 -9.45
C TRP A 83 -12.57 -10.29 -10.93
N ARG A 84 -13.12 -9.14 -11.30
CA ARG A 84 -13.07 -8.66 -12.69
C ARG A 84 -11.66 -8.31 -13.12
N ILE A 85 -10.90 -7.60 -12.27
CA ILE A 85 -9.53 -7.18 -12.56
C ILE A 85 -8.61 -8.39 -12.60
N THR A 86 -8.64 -9.25 -11.59
CA THR A 86 -7.77 -10.44 -11.55
C THR A 86 -8.03 -11.37 -12.73
N LYS A 87 -9.30 -11.62 -13.08
CA LYS A 87 -9.65 -12.41 -14.25
C LYS A 87 -9.08 -11.82 -15.56
N LEU A 88 -9.09 -10.49 -15.70
CA LEU A 88 -8.54 -9.82 -16.87
C LEU A 88 -7.02 -9.97 -16.93
N LEU A 89 -6.33 -9.73 -15.82
CA LEU A 89 -4.88 -9.87 -15.75
C LEU A 89 -4.43 -11.33 -15.98
N ASP A 90 -5.15 -12.29 -15.43
CA ASP A 90 -4.89 -13.72 -15.64
C ASP A 90 -5.09 -14.11 -17.12
N TYR A 91 -6.16 -13.63 -17.75
CA TYR A 91 -6.44 -13.89 -19.16
C TYR A 91 -5.28 -13.41 -20.07
N TYR A 92 -4.74 -12.23 -19.79
CA TYR A 92 -3.59 -11.68 -20.53
C TYR A 92 -2.25 -12.15 -19.99
N LYS A 93 -2.21 -12.97 -18.94
CA LYS A 93 -0.98 -13.44 -18.27
C LYS A 93 -0.09 -12.29 -17.80
N LEU A 94 -0.70 -11.23 -17.31
CA LEU A 94 -0.01 -10.04 -16.82
C LEU A 94 0.26 -10.20 -15.32
N PRO A 95 1.53 -10.13 -14.88
CA PRO A 95 1.86 -10.12 -13.46
C PRO A 95 1.37 -8.83 -12.81
N ASN A 96 1.03 -8.92 -11.53
CA ASN A 96 0.62 -7.79 -10.72
C ASN A 96 1.23 -7.87 -9.32
N THR A 97 1.11 -6.78 -8.58
CA THR A 97 1.42 -6.73 -7.15
C THR A 97 0.15 -6.43 -6.37
N PHE A 98 -0.19 -7.28 -5.41
CA PHE A 98 -1.29 -7.01 -4.51
C PHE A 98 -0.83 -6.12 -3.36
N PHE A 99 -1.38 -4.91 -3.25
CA PHE A 99 -1.18 -4.02 -2.11
C PHE A 99 -2.27 -4.33 -1.08
N VAL A 100 -1.89 -5.00 0.02
CA VAL A 100 -2.85 -5.70 0.87
C VAL A 100 -2.87 -5.13 2.27
N CYS A 101 -4.04 -4.68 2.72
CA CYS A 101 -4.30 -4.50 4.14
C CYS A 101 -4.52 -5.86 4.81
N ALA A 102 -3.78 -6.12 5.88
CA ALA A 102 -3.80 -7.45 6.50
C ALA A 102 -5.17 -7.82 7.07
N LEU A 103 -5.96 -6.84 7.54
CA LEU A 103 -7.30 -7.05 8.06
C LEU A 103 -8.27 -7.50 6.97
N THR A 104 -8.14 -7.00 5.75
CA THR A 104 -8.96 -7.43 4.59
C THR A 104 -8.82 -8.93 4.34
N LEU A 105 -7.60 -9.46 4.38
CA LEU A 105 -7.39 -10.91 4.21
C LEU A 105 -8.03 -11.75 5.33
N LEU A 106 -8.06 -11.22 6.53
CA LEU A 106 -8.70 -11.89 7.65
C LEU A 106 -10.23 -11.97 7.48
N GLN A 107 -10.81 -10.93 6.88
CA GLN A 107 -12.26 -10.82 6.68
C GLN A 107 -12.75 -11.54 5.42
N ASN A 108 -11.91 -11.57 4.36
CA ASN A 108 -12.27 -12.17 3.07
C ASN A 108 -11.38 -13.37 2.75
N LYS A 109 -11.88 -14.57 3.09
CA LYS A 109 -11.15 -15.82 2.90
C LYS A 109 -10.94 -16.16 1.42
N GLU A 110 -11.88 -15.82 0.54
CA GLU A 110 -11.76 -16.14 -0.89
C GLU A 110 -10.68 -15.33 -1.57
N ILE A 111 -10.62 -14.02 -1.30
CA ILE A 111 -9.53 -13.15 -1.76
C ILE A 111 -8.20 -13.62 -1.17
N CYS A 112 -8.16 -13.96 0.11
CA CYS A 112 -6.96 -14.47 0.77
C CYS A 112 -6.43 -15.74 0.07
N GLU A 113 -7.28 -16.72 -0.21
CA GLU A 113 -6.89 -17.96 -0.89
C GLU A 113 -6.47 -17.70 -2.35
N HIS A 114 -7.13 -16.79 -3.06
CA HIS A 114 -6.72 -16.39 -4.41
C HIS A 114 -5.29 -15.80 -4.40
N ILE A 115 -5.02 -14.85 -3.51
CA ILE A 115 -3.68 -14.24 -3.37
C ILE A 115 -2.64 -15.27 -2.95
N LYS A 116 -2.95 -16.13 -2.01
CA LYS A 116 -2.08 -17.22 -1.55
C LYS A 116 -1.66 -18.16 -2.69
N ASN A 117 -2.60 -18.53 -3.55
CA ASN A 117 -2.37 -19.47 -4.65
C ASN A 117 -1.80 -18.82 -5.92
N SER A 118 -1.84 -17.50 -6.04
CA SER A 118 -1.25 -16.77 -7.18
C SER A 118 0.28 -16.81 -7.14
N SER A 119 0.95 -16.53 -8.26
CA SER A 119 2.40 -16.30 -8.32
C SER A 119 2.79 -14.83 -8.07
N ASN A 120 1.81 -13.97 -7.90
CA ASN A 120 2.00 -12.53 -7.79
C ASN A 120 2.60 -12.11 -6.43
N ASP A 121 3.29 -10.99 -6.42
CA ASP A 121 3.90 -10.44 -5.22
C ASP A 121 2.88 -9.74 -4.30
N ILE A 122 3.25 -9.65 -3.02
CA ILE A 122 2.49 -8.91 -2.01
C ILE A 122 3.32 -7.74 -1.54
N CYS A 123 2.71 -6.56 -1.58
CA CYS A 123 3.13 -5.36 -0.86
C CYS A 123 2.19 -5.17 0.34
N CYS A 124 2.75 -5.05 1.54
CA CYS A 124 1.97 -4.81 2.74
C CYS A 124 1.43 -3.39 2.75
N HIS A 125 0.11 -3.24 2.80
CA HIS A 125 -0.58 -1.95 2.82
C HIS A 125 -1.07 -1.57 4.24
N GLY A 126 -0.31 -1.99 5.24
CA GLY A 126 -0.66 -1.80 6.64
C GLY A 126 -1.52 -2.92 7.22
N TYR A 127 -1.79 -2.81 8.53
CA TYR A 127 -2.77 -3.69 9.18
C TYR A 127 -4.19 -3.33 8.79
N ARG A 128 -4.47 -2.02 8.80
CA ARG A 128 -5.70 -1.37 8.33
C ARG A 128 -5.35 -0.26 7.34
N TRP A 129 -6.35 0.24 6.65
CA TRP A 129 -6.24 1.38 5.76
C TRP A 129 -6.35 2.69 6.56
N GLU A 130 -5.27 3.04 7.25
CA GLU A 130 -5.17 4.18 8.16
C GLU A 130 -3.94 5.03 7.90
N GLU A 131 -3.99 6.30 8.29
CA GLU A 131 -2.88 7.24 8.12
C GLU A 131 -1.84 7.04 9.24
N HIS A 132 -0.66 6.54 8.88
CA HIS A 132 0.42 6.22 9.81
C HIS A 132 0.98 7.43 10.55
N TYR A 133 0.92 8.63 9.97
CA TYR A 133 1.38 9.85 10.66
C TYR A 133 0.60 10.17 11.94
N ARG A 134 -0.60 9.62 12.09
CA ARG A 134 -1.41 9.77 13.31
C ARG A 134 -0.99 8.83 14.43
N LEU A 135 -0.20 7.83 14.12
CA LEU A 135 0.24 6.85 15.09
C LEU A 135 1.49 7.32 15.83
N ASN A 136 1.58 7.05 17.14
CA ASN A 136 2.85 7.20 17.79
C ASN A 136 3.81 6.07 17.35
N LYS A 137 5.11 6.33 17.44
CA LYS A 137 6.17 5.43 16.96
C LYS A 137 6.02 3.98 17.46
N ASN A 138 5.65 3.78 18.72
CA ASN A 138 5.54 2.43 19.28
C ASN A 138 4.31 1.69 18.74
N THR A 139 3.20 2.39 18.56
CA THR A 139 1.99 1.85 17.93
C THR A 139 2.25 1.50 16.48
N GLU A 140 2.87 2.41 15.74
CA GLU A 140 3.23 2.19 14.34
C GLU A 140 4.14 0.96 14.18
N LYS A 141 5.19 0.85 14.99
CA LYS A 141 6.07 -0.33 15.01
C LYS A 141 5.30 -1.64 15.23
N LYS A 142 4.36 -1.64 16.17
CA LYS A 142 3.50 -2.81 16.44
C LYS A 142 2.58 -3.13 15.27
N GLN A 143 1.99 -2.11 14.64
CA GLN A 143 1.10 -2.26 13.49
C GLN A 143 1.84 -2.82 12.27
N ILE A 144 3.03 -2.30 11.97
CA ILE A 144 3.89 -2.81 10.88
C ILE A 144 4.18 -4.30 11.09
N LYS A 145 4.63 -4.67 12.30
CA LYS A 145 4.92 -6.07 12.61
C LYS A 145 3.67 -6.95 12.53
N LYS A 146 2.55 -6.50 13.10
CA LYS A 146 1.27 -7.21 13.09
C LYS A 146 0.79 -7.46 11.66
N ALA A 147 0.89 -6.45 10.80
CA ALA A 147 0.50 -6.57 9.39
C ALA A 147 1.33 -7.62 8.67
N TYR A 148 2.65 -7.54 8.77
CA TYR A 148 3.56 -8.49 8.14
C TYR A 148 3.32 -9.92 8.61
N ASP A 149 3.26 -10.14 9.94
CA ASP A 149 3.07 -11.46 10.52
C ASP A 149 1.72 -12.08 10.11
N LEU A 150 0.67 -11.25 10.05
CA LEU A 150 -0.66 -11.72 9.67
C LEU A 150 -0.73 -12.12 8.18
N ILE A 151 -0.17 -11.29 7.29
CA ILE A 151 -0.07 -11.62 5.86
C ILE A 151 0.68 -12.93 5.68
N LEU A 152 1.86 -13.07 6.31
CA LEU A 152 2.66 -14.29 6.24
C LEU A 152 1.88 -15.51 6.74
N LYS A 153 1.18 -15.38 7.88
CA LYS A 153 0.38 -16.45 8.46
C LYS A 153 -0.76 -16.91 7.56
N LEU A 154 -1.46 -15.96 6.94
CA LEU A 154 -2.66 -16.25 6.13
C LEU A 154 -2.30 -16.77 4.73
N THR A 155 -1.28 -16.20 4.11
CA THR A 155 -0.94 -16.49 2.70
C THR A 155 0.24 -17.44 2.53
N ASN A 156 1.01 -17.67 3.58
CA ASN A 156 2.32 -18.36 3.53
C ASN A 156 3.34 -17.65 2.60
N LYS A 157 3.13 -16.36 2.32
CA LYS A 157 4.01 -15.53 1.50
C LYS A 157 4.55 -14.36 2.31
N LYS A 158 5.82 -14.03 2.06
CA LYS A 158 6.45 -12.82 2.63
C LYS A 158 6.04 -11.61 1.80
N ALA A 159 5.47 -10.59 2.42
CA ALA A 159 5.30 -9.30 1.78
C ALA A 159 6.68 -8.70 1.52
N LYS A 160 7.01 -8.39 0.25
CA LYS A 160 8.30 -7.83 -0.14
C LYS A 160 8.36 -6.33 0.01
N GLY A 161 7.25 -5.66 -0.24
CA GLY A 161 7.12 -4.22 -0.19
C GLY A 161 6.23 -3.72 0.91
N TRP A 162 6.28 -2.41 1.11
CA TRP A 162 5.42 -1.66 2.00
C TRP A 162 4.87 -0.41 1.30
N TYR A 163 3.62 -0.10 1.55
CA TYR A 163 2.99 1.16 1.19
C TYR A 163 1.91 1.48 2.22
N CYS A 164 1.87 2.68 2.75
CA CYS A 164 0.77 3.07 3.63
C CYS A 164 -0.18 4.05 2.94
N ARG A 165 -1.35 4.22 3.51
CA ARG A 165 -2.39 5.09 2.96
C ARG A 165 -1.93 6.55 2.87
N TYR A 166 -1.26 6.95 1.77
CA TYR A 166 -0.79 8.31 1.43
C TYR A 166 -0.05 9.09 2.52
N ALA A 167 0.14 8.53 3.70
CA ALA A 167 0.54 9.29 4.85
C ALA A 167 1.49 8.51 5.75
N PRO A 168 2.73 8.28 5.29
CA PRO A 168 3.77 7.77 6.15
C PRO A 168 4.06 8.76 7.29
N SER A 169 4.51 8.28 8.43
CA SER A 169 5.08 9.09 9.48
C SER A 169 6.56 9.36 9.20
N GLU A 170 7.16 10.30 9.93
CA GLU A 170 8.62 10.52 9.91
C GLU A 170 9.42 9.27 10.36
N ASN A 171 8.76 8.31 10.99
CA ASN A 171 9.37 7.08 11.48
C ASN A 171 9.18 5.89 10.55
N THR A 172 8.18 5.90 9.67
CA THR A 172 7.75 4.73 8.87
C THR A 172 8.94 4.03 8.22
N ARG A 173 9.69 4.70 7.34
CA ARG A 173 10.82 4.09 6.63
C ARG A 173 11.90 3.55 7.57
N LYS A 174 12.22 4.29 8.64
CA LYS A 174 13.18 3.82 9.65
C LYS A 174 12.70 2.54 10.34
N LEU A 175 11.41 2.45 10.64
CA LEU A 175 10.81 1.27 11.26
C LEU A 175 10.79 0.07 10.30
N LEU A 176 10.55 0.29 9.00
CA LEU A 176 10.60 -0.76 7.97
C LEU A 176 12.00 -1.35 7.86
N ILE A 177 13.02 -0.50 7.79
CA ILE A 177 14.43 -0.91 7.71
C ILE A 177 14.86 -1.66 8.99
N GLN A 178 14.41 -1.20 10.17
CA GLN A 178 14.68 -1.88 11.43
C GLN A 178 13.97 -3.23 11.53
N ASN A 179 12.78 -3.36 10.96
CA ASN A 179 12.06 -4.63 10.87
C ASN A 179 12.82 -5.65 10.02
N GLY A 180 13.47 -5.19 8.93
CA GLY A 180 14.36 -5.99 8.09
C GLY A 180 13.65 -6.99 7.18
N ASN A 181 12.32 -6.99 7.11
CA ASN A 181 11.55 -7.93 6.30
C ASN A 181 11.18 -7.37 4.92
N PHE A 182 11.13 -6.04 4.78
CA PHE A 182 10.75 -5.37 3.55
C PHE A 182 11.97 -5.05 2.70
N LEU A 183 11.88 -5.34 1.40
CA LEU A 183 12.92 -5.04 0.41
C LEU A 183 12.81 -3.60 -0.09
N TYR A 184 11.59 -3.06 -0.13
CA TYR A 184 11.30 -1.71 -0.61
C TYR A 184 10.10 -1.09 0.10
N ASP A 185 9.96 0.22 -0.02
CA ASP A 185 8.70 0.92 0.20
C ASP A 185 8.29 1.72 -1.05
N SER A 186 6.99 2.00 -1.16
CA SER A 186 6.41 2.85 -2.20
C SER A 186 5.86 4.17 -1.64
N ASP A 187 6.25 4.54 -0.42
CA ASP A 187 5.81 5.77 0.26
C ASP A 187 6.58 7.00 -0.24
N SER A 188 6.59 7.19 -1.55
CA SER A 188 7.22 8.34 -2.22
C SER A 188 6.55 8.63 -3.55
N TYR A 189 6.45 9.93 -3.88
CA TYR A 189 5.78 10.44 -5.10
C TYR A 189 6.70 11.41 -5.86
N ASN A 190 8.01 11.36 -5.60
CA ASN A 190 8.96 12.39 -6.00
C ASN A 190 9.80 12.02 -7.22
N ASP A 191 9.56 10.85 -7.80
CA ASP A 191 10.37 10.35 -8.92
C ASP A 191 9.58 9.38 -9.80
N ASP A 192 10.01 9.23 -11.04
CA ASP A 192 9.51 8.21 -11.98
C ASP A 192 10.30 6.91 -11.88
N LEU A 193 11.48 6.94 -11.29
CA LEU A 193 12.40 5.81 -11.22
C LEU A 193 12.58 5.30 -9.79
N PRO A 194 12.72 3.98 -9.60
CA PRO A 194 13.18 3.43 -8.34
C PRO A 194 14.55 3.99 -7.97
N HIS A 195 14.72 4.33 -6.69
CA HIS A 195 15.97 4.88 -6.20
C HIS A 195 16.33 4.36 -4.81
N TRP A 196 17.61 4.46 -4.48
CA TRP A 196 18.10 4.06 -3.17
C TRP A 196 18.16 5.26 -2.23
N VAL A 197 17.68 5.05 -1.00
CA VAL A 197 17.87 6.00 0.10
C VAL A 197 18.80 5.39 1.14
N GLU A 198 19.65 6.23 1.72
CA GLU A 198 20.56 5.83 2.77
C GLU A 198 19.98 6.18 4.13
N THR A 199 19.96 5.22 5.04
CA THR A 199 19.51 5.40 6.42
C THR A 199 20.58 4.82 7.33
N GLY A 200 21.54 5.65 7.72
CA GLY A 200 22.74 5.20 8.41
C GLY A 200 23.57 4.30 7.50
N GLU A 201 23.90 3.09 7.97
CA GLU A 201 24.72 2.13 7.21
C GLU A 201 23.93 1.27 6.20
N LYS A 202 22.61 1.42 6.14
CA LYS A 202 21.74 0.59 5.29
C LYS A 202 21.21 1.38 4.12
N LYS A 203 21.20 0.74 2.94
CA LYS A 203 20.46 1.20 1.77
C LYS A 203 19.10 0.56 1.73
N HIS A 204 18.09 1.34 1.38
CA HIS A 204 16.72 0.88 1.22
C HIS A 204 16.18 1.31 -0.13
N LEU A 205 15.49 0.41 -0.82
CA LEU A 205 14.92 0.71 -2.13
C LEU A 205 13.60 1.45 -1.96
N VAL A 206 13.43 2.52 -2.70
CA VAL A 206 12.15 3.22 -2.86
C VAL A 206 11.68 2.99 -4.29
N ILE A 207 10.45 2.52 -4.45
CA ILE A 207 9.76 2.40 -5.74
C ILE A 207 8.64 3.43 -5.71
N PRO A 208 8.80 4.60 -6.35
CA PRO A 208 7.80 5.66 -6.27
C PRO A 208 6.42 5.20 -6.76
N TYR A 209 5.39 5.74 -6.13
CA TYR A 209 4.01 5.51 -6.50
C TYR A 209 3.50 6.68 -7.33
N SER A 210 2.85 6.40 -8.45
CA SER A 210 2.26 7.43 -9.29
C SER A 210 0.79 7.63 -8.95
N LEU A 211 0.40 8.88 -8.69
CA LEU A 211 -1.00 9.24 -8.45
C LEU A 211 -1.79 9.42 -9.75
N ASP A 212 -1.11 9.66 -10.86
CA ASP A 212 -1.75 9.92 -12.17
C ASP A 212 -2.40 8.67 -12.76
N THR A 213 -1.89 7.52 -12.37
CA THR A 213 -2.30 6.21 -12.92
C THR A 213 -2.98 5.32 -11.90
N ASN A 214 -3.32 5.90 -10.76
CA ASN A 214 -4.00 5.21 -9.66
C ASN A 214 -5.51 5.22 -9.84
#